data_834adb428b3ae6f391b5f0227c0f5b24
#
_entry.id   834adb428b3ae6f391b5f0227c0f5b24
#
_cell.length_a   1.000
_cell.length_b   1.000
_cell.length_c   1.000
_cell.angle_alpha   90.00
_cell.angle_beta   90.00
_cell.angle_gamma   90.00
#
_symmetry.space_group_name_H-M   'P 1'
#
loop_
_entity.id
_entity.type
_entity.pdbx_description
1 polymer ?
#
loop_
_entity_poly.entity_id
_entity_poly.type
_entity_poly.pdbx_seq_one_letter_code
_entity_poly.pdbx_strand_id
1 'polypeptide(L)'
;MKKLFFIALSAILTTNCMGQAQRLVLTEEFTNASCGPCAGQNPAYNALLDANPTKIVSIKYQTVWPGADPMNAQNPTEVATRVTYYGVNGVPYAPLNGDTMPLVDWAGTGYTGGPYHYDQAMIDSAYNSPAPFAINLTHSITTDLDSIYITCVVNAAQAVNLSQLFLRMAIIERTITFPSAPGSNGETEFYNVMRKMIPNATGTTLSPSWFNGQSQTFTFGVPIPSYIYNPTQIAVVAFIQEDATKHVQQAAISQPAVLSNYASISAASTGTASIVTCNTTITPSITIQNQGSAPLTSATVSYSVDAGNPQTVPFTGNVATGQTTQFPIPSLSGLGGGQHVIVYTLQN
;
A
#
# COMPACT_ATOMS: atom_id res chain seq x y z
N MET A 1 -1.60 -58.92 -54.77
CA MET A 1 -1.23 -58.71 -53.33
C MET A 1 -1.48 -57.24 -53.00
N LYS A 2 -2.62 -56.93 -52.36
CA LYS A 2 -2.97 -55.55 -51.93
C LYS A 2 -2.44 -55.37 -50.50
N LYS A 3 -1.49 -54.46 -50.28
CA LYS A 3 -0.97 -54.09 -48.97
C LYS A 3 -1.95 -53.07 -48.36
N LEU A 4 -2.66 -53.44 -47.28
CA LEU A 4 -3.40 -52.53 -46.42
C LEU A 4 -2.41 -51.80 -45.52
N PHE A 5 -2.38 -50.46 -45.61
CA PHE A 5 -1.68 -49.60 -44.68
C PHE A 5 -2.70 -49.25 -43.53
N PHE A 6 -2.45 -49.72 -42.34
CA PHE A 6 -3.17 -49.23 -41.12
C PHE A 6 -2.45 -47.95 -40.64
N ILE A 7 -3.13 -46.81 -40.75
CA ILE A 7 -2.71 -45.57 -40.09
C ILE A 7 -3.32 -45.61 -38.69
N ALA A 8 -2.48 -45.85 -37.70
CA ALA A 8 -2.86 -45.72 -36.31
C ALA A 8 -2.93 -44.21 -35.96
N LEU A 9 -4.15 -43.67 -35.85
CA LEU A 9 -4.40 -42.31 -35.39
C LEU A 9 -4.20 -42.28 -33.85
N SER A 10 -3.01 -41.86 -33.42
CA SER A 10 -2.71 -41.66 -32.00
C SER A 10 -3.40 -40.40 -31.56
N ALA A 11 -4.53 -40.53 -30.86
CA ALA A 11 -5.20 -39.41 -30.18
C ALA A 11 -4.32 -39.00 -28.98
N ILE A 12 -3.58 -37.88 -29.13
CA ILE A 12 -2.91 -37.24 -28.02
C ILE A 12 -4.00 -36.62 -27.18
N LEU A 13 -4.42 -37.31 -26.11
CA LEU A 13 -5.16 -36.68 -25.01
C LEU A 13 -4.20 -35.69 -24.35
N THR A 14 -4.29 -34.42 -24.71
CA THR A 14 -3.77 -33.34 -23.88
C THR A 14 -4.65 -33.29 -22.64
N THR A 15 -4.29 -34.01 -21.59
CA THR A 15 -4.78 -33.72 -20.26
C THR A 15 -4.33 -32.28 -19.96
N ASN A 16 -5.25 -31.31 -20.08
CA ASN A 16 -5.07 -30.04 -19.44
C ASN A 16 -4.91 -30.35 -17.95
N CYS A 17 -3.68 -30.48 -17.48
CA CYS A 17 -3.35 -30.42 -16.08
C CYS A 17 -3.71 -28.97 -15.66
N MET A 18 -4.98 -28.78 -15.27
CA MET A 18 -5.41 -27.53 -14.64
C MET A 18 -4.69 -27.48 -13.32
N GLY A 19 -3.45 -26.95 -13.38
CA GLY A 19 -2.62 -26.80 -12.22
C GLY A 19 -3.32 -25.87 -11.23
N GLN A 20 -3.26 -26.25 -9.98
CA GLN A 20 -3.67 -25.39 -8.88
C GLN A 20 -2.99 -24.02 -9.05
N ALA A 21 -3.69 -22.94 -8.67
CA ALA A 21 -3.12 -21.60 -8.79
C ALA A 21 -1.91 -21.45 -7.86
N GLN A 22 -0.89 -20.75 -8.33
CA GLN A 22 0.23 -20.37 -7.47
C GLN A 22 -0.27 -19.43 -6.39
N ARG A 23 0.03 -19.74 -5.13
CA ARG A 23 -0.33 -18.89 -3.99
C ARG A 23 0.55 -17.64 -3.97
N LEU A 24 -0.07 -16.48 -3.75
CA LEU A 24 0.61 -15.33 -3.16
C LEU A 24 0.31 -15.35 -1.66
N VAL A 25 1.35 -15.38 -0.85
CA VAL A 25 1.23 -15.41 0.61
C VAL A 25 0.81 -14.05 1.11
N LEU A 26 -0.12 -13.98 2.06
CA LEU A 26 -0.52 -12.74 2.73
C LEU A 26 -0.04 -12.75 4.17
N THR A 27 0.54 -11.63 4.59
CA THR A 27 0.72 -11.32 6.02
C THR A 27 -0.02 -10.03 6.35
N GLU A 28 -0.73 -10.03 7.47
CA GLU A 28 -1.46 -8.87 7.99
C GLU A 28 -0.80 -8.44 9.30
N GLU A 29 0.06 -7.43 9.24
CA GLU A 29 0.77 -6.96 10.43
C GLU A 29 -0.02 -5.87 11.15
N PHE A 30 -0.14 -6.00 12.47
CA PHE A 30 -0.64 -4.97 13.38
C PHE A 30 0.56 -4.34 14.08
N THR A 31 0.72 -3.04 13.92
CA THR A 31 1.88 -2.27 14.35
C THR A 31 1.45 -0.86 14.81
N ASN A 32 2.37 -0.02 15.26
CA ASN A 32 2.07 1.36 15.64
C ASN A 32 3.36 2.21 15.69
N ALA A 33 3.29 3.46 15.24
CA ALA A 33 4.41 4.39 15.19
C ALA A 33 5.00 4.78 16.57
N SER A 34 4.36 4.38 17.67
CA SER A 34 4.86 4.57 19.04
C SER A 34 5.22 3.26 19.74
N CYS A 35 5.25 2.13 19.01
CA CYS A 35 5.54 0.81 19.53
C CYS A 35 7.04 0.51 19.44
N GLY A 36 7.75 0.48 20.55
CA GLY A 36 9.19 0.17 20.57
C GLY A 36 9.55 -1.21 20.02
N PRO A 37 8.88 -2.31 20.44
CA PRO A 37 9.10 -3.64 19.86
C PRO A 37 8.81 -3.72 18.36
N CYS A 38 7.86 -2.91 17.84
CA CYS A 38 7.60 -2.83 16.41
C CYS A 38 8.83 -2.27 15.67
N ALA A 39 9.35 -1.13 16.11
CA ALA A 39 10.57 -0.54 15.55
C ALA A 39 11.79 -1.48 15.62
N GLY A 40 11.84 -2.35 16.62
CA GLY A 40 12.90 -3.37 16.75
C GLY A 40 12.78 -4.53 15.76
N GLN A 41 11.56 -4.90 15.36
CA GLN A 41 11.31 -6.05 14.49
C GLN A 41 11.11 -5.66 13.02
N ASN A 42 10.51 -4.51 12.74
CA ASN A 42 10.15 -4.04 11.40
C ASN A 42 11.33 -4.02 10.40
N PRO A 43 12.54 -3.59 10.74
CA PRO A 43 13.63 -3.54 9.76
C PRO A 43 13.97 -4.91 9.16
N ALA A 44 14.14 -5.93 9.99
CA ALA A 44 14.46 -7.29 9.52
C ALA A 44 13.27 -7.91 8.77
N TYR A 45 12.06 -7.68 9.27
CA TYR A 45 10.85 -8.15 8.63
C TYR A 45 10.62 -7.50 7.25
N ASN A 46 10.75 -6.20 7.13
CA ASN A 46 10.63 -5.50 5.85
C ASN A 46 11.68 -5.98 4.85
N ALA A 47 12.94 -6.17 5.28
CA ALA A 47 14.00 -6.70 4.43
C ALA A 47 13.67 -8.12 3.92
N LEU A 48 13.05 -8.97 4.74
CA LEU A 48 12.60 -10.30 4.32
C LEU A 48 11.45 -10.23 3.29
N LEU A 49 10.49 -9.31 3.49
CA LEU A 49 9.40 -9.08 2.54
C LEU A 49 9.94 -8.57 1.19
N ASP A 50 10.84 -7.59 1.23
CA ASP A 50 11.47 -6.99 0.04
C ASP A 50 12.32 -7.99 -0.75
N ALA A 51 12.91 -8.98 -0.08
CA ALA A 51 13.63 -10.09 -0.72
C ALA A 51 12.67 -11.09 -1.41
N ASN A 52 11.37 -11.03 -1.14
CA ASN A 52 10.38 -11.99 -1.64
C ASN A 52 9.17 -11.32 -2.33
N PRO A 53 9.35 -10.33 -3.23
CA PRO A 53 8.26 -9.48 -3.74
C PRO A 53 7.23 -10.24 -4.58
N THR A 54 7.55 -11.44 -5.08
CA THR A 54 6.65 -12.29 -5.86
C THR A 54 6.03 -13.42 -5.06
N LYS A 55 6.46 -13.62 -3.81
CA LYS A 55 5.99 -14.72 -2.97
C LYS A 55 5.04 -14.27 -1.87
N ILE A 56 5.26 -13.08 -1.30
CA ILE A 56 4.51 -12.59 -0.15
C ILE A 56 4.14 -11.11 -0.33
N VAL A 57 2.97 -10.75 0.13
CA VAL A 57 2.50 -9.37 0.27
C VAL A 57 2.08 -9.12 1.71
N SER A 58 2.28 -7.89 2.19
CA SER A 58 1.83 -7.47 3.51
C SER A 58 0.79 -6.37 3.45
N ILE A 59 -0.11 -6.36 4.45
CA ILE A 59 -0.96 -5.24 4.80
C ILE A 59 -0.62 -4.89 6.24
N LYS A 60 -0.26 -3.62 6.51
CA LYS A 60 0.09 -3.17 7.85
C LYS A 60 -0.99 -2.26 8.42
N TYR A 61 -1.58 -2.68 9.52
CA TYR A 61 -2.62 -1.96 10.24
C TYR A 61 -2.00 -1.19 11.40
N GLN A 62 -2.03 0.14 11.32
CA GLN A 62 -1.56 1.01 12.38
C GLN A 62 -2.60 1.04 13.50
N THR A 63 -2.30 0.48 14.68
CA THR A 63 -3.25 0.36 15.79
C THR A 63 -3.34 1.63 16.63
N VAL A 64 -4.38 1.75 17.47
CA VAL A 64 -4.57 2.90 18.37
C VAL A 64 -3.65 2.89 19.57
N TRP A 65 -3.00 1.76 19.85
CA TRP A 65 -2.06 1.58 20.97
C TRP A 65 -0.71 1.05 20.46
N PRO A 66 0.39 1.20 21.22
CA PRO A 66 0.48 1.70 22.61
C PRO A 66 0.54 3.24 22.72
N GLY A 67 0.55 3.98 21.62
CA GLY A 67 0.65 5.43 21.67
C GLY A 67 0.12 6.11 20.40
N ALA A 68 0.38 7.39 20.27
CA ALA A 68 -0.08 8.18 19.12
C ALA A 68 0.49 7.64 17.80
N ASP A 69 -0.40 7.57 16.81
CA ASP A 69 -0.09 7.16 15.44
C ASP A 69 -1.00 7.95 14.49
N PRO A 70 -0.44 8.85 13.65
CA PRO A 70 -1.25 9.68 12.75
C PRO A 70 -1.95 8.85 11.67
N MET A 71 -1.37 7.72 11.24
CA MET A 71 -1.98 6.85 10.25
C MET A 71 -3.18 6.09 10.83
N ASN A 72 -3.13 5.69 12.11
CA ASN A 72 -4.32 5.18 12.80
C ASN A 72 -5.40 6.25 12.94
N ALA A 73 -5.03 7.47 13.34
CA ALA A 73 -5.97 8.57 13.51
C ALA A 73 -6.78 8.88 12.25
N GLN A 74 -6.22 8.58 11.07
CA GLN A 74 -6.87 8.78 9.77
C GLN A 74 -7.92 7.70 9.42
N ASN A 75 -7.77 6.46 9.93
CA ASN A 75 -8.72 5.37 9.70
C ASN A 75 -8.82 4.39 10.88
N PRO A 76 -9.25 4.83 12.05
CA PRO A 76 -9.27 3.99 13.25
C PRO A 76 -10.30 2.87 13.19
N THR A 77 -11.43 3.10 12.51
CA THR A 77 -12.57 2.17 12.52
C THR A 77 -12.28 0.87 11.77
N GLU A 78 -11.70 0.96 10.57
CA GLU A 78 -11.39 -0.23 9.79
C GLU A 78 -10.24 -1.03 10.42
N VAL A 79 -9.24 -0.33 10.99
CA VAL A 79 -8.17 -0.95 11.78
C VAL A 79 -8.76 -1.70 12.98
N ALA A 80 -9.64 -1.05 13.77
CA ALA A 80 -10.28 -1.67 14.94
C ALA A 80 -11.10 -2.91 14.57
N THR A 81 -11.75 -2.91 13.39
CA THR A 81 -12.48 -4.08 12.88
C THR A 81 -11.53 -5.27 12.66
N ARG A 82 -10.36 -5.05 12.02
CA ARG A 82 -9.37 -6.12 11.80
C ARG A 82 -8.69 -6.56 13.10
N VAL A 83 -8.40 -5.63 14.01
CA VAL A 83 -7.92 -5.94 15.37
C VAL A 83 -8.89 -6.88 16.09
N THR A 84 -10.19 -6.55 16.09
CA THR A 84 -11.23 -7.37 16.71
C THR A 84 -11.36 -8.73 16.03
N TYR A 85 -11.31 -8.76 14.70
CA TYR A 85 -11.40 -9.99 13.92
C TYR A 85 -10.32 -11.02 14.31
N TYR A 86 -9.07 -10.57 14.49
CA TYR A 86 -7.98 -11.45 14.91
C TYR A 86 -7.85 -11.60 16.43
N GLY A 87 -8.52 -10.77 17.22
CA GLY A 87 -8.39 -10.74 18.68
C GLY A 87 -7.02 -10.21 19.12
N VAL A 88 -6.48 -9.24 18.37
CA VAL A 88 -5.16 -8.67 18.65
C VAL A 88 -5.20 -7.88 19.97
N ASN A 89 -4.33 -8.25 20.90
CA ASN A 89 -4.23 -7.62 22.23
C ASN A 89 -2.85 -7.01 22.51
N GLY A 90 -1.94 -7.06 21.54
CA GLY A 90 -0.59 -6.46 21.61
C GLY A 90 0.03 -6.34 20.22
N VAL A 91 1.01 -5.46 20.09
CA VAL A 91 1.77 -5.23 18.85
C VAL A 91 3.28 -5.29 19.11
N PRO A 92 4.09 -5.75 18.10
CA PRO A 92 3.65 -6.16 16.76
C PRO A 92 2.98 -7.54 16.78
N TYR A 93 2.02 -7.76 15.88
CA TYR A 93 1.36 -9.04 15.68
C TYR A 93 1.14 -9.26 14.18
N ALA A 94 1.54 -10.42 13.63
CA ALA A 94 1.54 -10.63 12.18
C ALA A 94 1.10 -12.06 11.80
N PRO A 95 -0.20 -12.35 11.64
CA PRO A 95 -0.67 -13.63 11.13
C PRO A 95 -0.23 -13.85 9.67
N LEU A 96 0.16 -15.08 9.34
CA LEU A 96 0.52 -15.53 8.00
C LEU A 96 -0.65 -16.31 7.40
N ASN A 97 -1.18 -15.86 6.24
CA ASN A 97 -2.39 -16.42 5.60
C ASN A 97 -3.58 -16.57 6.56
N GLY A 98 -3.70 -15.68 7.54
CA GLY A 98 -4.76 -15.72 8.54
C GLY A 98 -4.48 -16.65 9.73
N ASP A 99 -3.45 -17.48 9.65
CA ASP A 99 -3.05 -18.35 10.76
C ASP A 99 -2.40 -17.55 11.87
N THR A 100 -2.84 -17.81 13.09
CA THR A 100 -2.23 -17.18 14.27
C THR A 100 -0.79 -17.64 14.44
N MET A 101 0.09 -16.67 14.64
CA MET A 101 1.51 -16.94 14.84
C MET A 101 1.79 -17.56 16.20
N PRO A 102 2.84 -18.41 16.32
CA PRO A 102 3.26 -18.91 17.62
C PRO A 102 3.48 -17.77 18.62
N LEU A 103 2.98 -17.95 19.83
CA LEU A 103 3.18 -17.01 20.92
C LEU A 103 4.60 -17.20 21.49
N VAL A 104 5.60 -16.72 20.75
CA VAL A 104 7.01 -16.77 21.17
C VAL A 104 7.39 -15.38 21.66
N ASP A 105 7.97 -15.29 22.84
CA ASP A 105 8.39 -14.03 23.44
C ASP A 105 9.63 -13.47 22.72
N TRP A 106 9.51 -12.30 22.12
CA TRP A 106 10.60 -11.64 21.45
C TRP A 106 11.64 -11.12 22.47
N ALA A 107 12.81 -11.78 22.47
CA ALA A 107 13.97 -11.40 23.29
C ALA A 107 13.65 -11.18 24.79
N GLY A 108 12.65 -11.86 25.34
CA GLY A 108 12.26 -11.72 26.74
C GLY A 108 11.50 -10.42 27.06
N THR A 109 10.91 -9.77 26.06
CA THR A 109 10.20 -8.51 26.21
C THR A 109 8.74 -8.65 26.60
N GLY A 110 8.19 -9.87 26.58
CA GLY A 110 6.77 -10.17 26.78
C GLY A 110 5.90 -9.98 25.54
N TYR A 111 6.47 -9.59 24.39
CA TYR A 111 5.74 -9.44 23.14
C TYR A 111 5.74 -10.75 22.35
N THR A 112 4.56 -11.23 22.00
CA THR A 112 4.35 -12.52 21.34
C THR A 112 3.53 -12.35 20.06
N GLY A 113 3.70 -13.29 19.09
CA GLY A 113 2.98 -13.24 17.80
C GLY A 113 3.52 -12.20 16.81
N GLY A 114 4.66 -11.57 17.10
CA GLY A 114 5.31 -10.61 16.24
C GLY A 114 6.03 -11.23 15.04
N PRO A 115 6.45 -10.44 14.05
CA PRO A 115 7.05 -10.93 12.81
C PRO A 115 8.52 -11.39 12.94
N TYR A 116 9.16 -11.25 14.09
CA TYR A 116 10.60 -11.53 14.25
C TYR A 116 10.98 -13.00 13.97
N HIS A 117 10.02 -13.92 14.06
CA HIS A 117 10.25 -15.33 13.78
C HIS A 117 9.96 -15.72 12.32
N TYR A 118 9.56 -14.75 11.49
CA TYR A 118 9.46 -15.00 10.05
C TYR A 118 10.83 -15.32 9.47
N ASP A 119 10.89 -16.35 8.67
CA ASP A 119 12.06 -16.73 7.92
C ASP A 119 11.72 -17.12 6.47
N GLN A 120 12.73 -17.34 5.66
CA GLN A 120 12.58 -17.74 4.28
C GLN A 120 11.84 -19.07 4.14
N ALA A 121 12.07 -20.03 5.04
CA ALA A 121 11.46 -21.35 4.96
C ALA A 121 9.93 -21.28 5.19
N MET A 122 9.47 -20.41 6.09
CA MET A 122 8.04 -20.16 6.30
C MET A 122 7.37 -19.60 5.03
N ILE A 123 8.00 -18.58 4.41
CA ILE A 123 7.49 -17.98 3.19
C ILE A 123 7.46 -19.02 2.07
N ASP A 124 8.53 -19.78 1.88
CA ASP A 124 8.62 -20.81 0.83
C ASP A 124 7.61 -21.93 1.05
N SER A 125 7.41 -22.38 2.28
CA SER A 125 6.41 -23.39 2.63
C SER A 125 4.99 -22.91 2.32
N ALA A 126 4.65 -21.68 2.72
CA ALA A 126 3.34 -21.09 2.46
C ALA A 126 3.13 -20.84 0.96
N TYR A 127 4.15 -20.34 0.26
CA TYR A 127 4.11 -20.07 -1.18
C TYR A 127 3.92 -21.34 -2.01
N ASN A 128 4.57 -22.45 -1.64
CA ASN A 128 4.47 -23.73 -2.32
C ASN A 128 3.16 -24.48 -1.99
N SER A 129 2.36 -23.98 -1.04
CA SER A 129 1.04 -24.54 -0.78
C SER A 129 0.08 -24.15 -1.91
N PRO A 130 -0.67 -25.10 -2.48
CA PRO A 130 -1.58 -24.79 -3.58
C PRO A 130 -2.72 -23.85 -3.14
N ALA A 131 -3.13 -22.96 -4.04
CA ALA A 131 -4.28 -22.09 -3.83
C ALA A 131 -5.49 -22.56 -4.64
N PRO A 132 -6.70 -22.59 -4.04
CA PRO A 132 -7.90 -22.99 -4.75
C PRO A 132 -8.44 -21.92 -5.69
N PHE A 133 -7.94 -20.69 -5.60
CA PHE A 133 -8.33 -19.56 -6.42
C PHE A 133 -7.11 -18.90 -7.07
N ALA A 134 -7.35 -18.28 -8.24
CA ALA A 134 -6.48 -17.27 -8.83
C ALA A 134 -7.19 -15.92 -8.79
N ILE A 135 -6.47 -14.84 -8.50
CA ILE A 135 -6.99 -13.49 -8.47
C ILE A 135 -6.21 -12.65 -9.47
N ASN A 136 -6.93 -12.02 -10.42
CA ASN A 136 -6.35 -10.98 -11.27
C ASN A 136 -6.87 -9.63 -10.76
N LEU A 137 -5.97 -8.77 -10.31
CA LEU A 137 -6.27 -7.52 -9.66
C LEU A 137 -5.61 -6.36 -10.40
N THR A 138 -6.42 -5.39 -10.80
CA THR A 138 -5.94 -4.15 -11.42
C THR A 138 -6.60 -2.96 -10.75
N HIS A 139 -5.93 -1.81 -10.79
CA HIS A 139 -6.54 -0.55 -10.42
C HIS A 139 -6.06 0.57 -11.35
N SER A 140 -6.82 1.65 -11.40
CA SER A 140 -6.44 2.91 -12.05
C SER A 140 -6.88 4.08 -11.17
N ILE A 141 -6.17 5.18 -11.29
CA ILE A 141 -6.45 6.43 -10.59
C ILE A 141 -6.86 7.46 -11.63
N THR A 142 -7.89 8.24 -11.35
CA THR A 142 -8.33 9.33 -12.22
C THR A 142 -7.26 10.42 -12.34
N THR A 143 -7.27 11.16 -13.45
CA THR A 143 -6.25 12.19 -13.72
C THR A 143 -6.30 13.37 -12.75
N ASP A 144 -7.46 13.63 -12.15
CA ASP A 144 -7.67 14.61 -11.08
C ASP A 144 -7.33 14.08 -9.69
N LEU A 145 -6.91 12.80 -9.59
CA LEU A 145 -6.49 12.12 -8.36
C LEU A 145 -7.58 12.02 -7.28
N ASP A 146 -8.84 12.10 -7.66
CA ASP A 146 -9.95 12.07 -6.71
C ASP A 146 -10.54 10.66 -6.50
N SER A 147 -10.40 9.78 -7.49
CA SER A 147 -11.04 8.47 -7.49
C SER A 147 -10.09 7.35 -7.93
N ILE A 148 -10.30 6.16 -7.34
CA ILE A 148 -9.65 4.92 -7.73
C ILE A 148 -10.70 3.92 -8.23
N TYR A 149 -10.45 3.32 -9.39
CA TYR A 149 -11.23 2.22 -9.95
C TYR A 149 -10.47 0.92 -9.82
N ILE A 150 -11.13 -0.08 -9.25
CA ILE A 150 -10.55 -1.38 -8.94
C ILE A 150 -11.33 -2.45 -9.70
N THR A 151 -10.63 -3.34 -10.39
CA THR A 151 -11.20 -4.55 -10.99
C THR A 151 -10.50 -5.78 -10.43
N CYS A 152 -11.29 -6.66 -9.83
CA CYS A 152 -10.83 -7.92 -9.23
C CYS A 152 -11.57 -9.08 -9.90
N VAL A 153 -10.85 -9.95 -10.60
CA VAL A 153 -11.39 -11.18 -11.19
C VAL A 153 -10.93 -12.37 -10.37
N VAL A 154 -11.88 -13.05 -9.77
CA VAL A 154 -11.66 -14.29 -9.00
C VAL A 154 -11.98 -15.48 -9.88
N ASN A 155 -11.02 -16.41 -10.01
CA ASN A 155 -11.20 -17.65 -10.76
C ASN A 155 -10.96 -18.85 -9.83
N ALA A 156 -11.88 -19.80 -9.80
CA ALA A 156 -11.69 -21.04 -9.08
C ALA A 156 -10.77 -21.98 -9.88
N ALA A 157 -9.60 -22.29 -9.35
CA ALA A 157 -8.62 -23.21 -9.96
C ALA A 157 -8.95 -24.68 -9.70
N GLN A 158 -9.88 -24.94 -8.81
CA GLN A 158 -10.48 -26.25 -8.49
C GLN A 158 -11.89 -26.07 -7.95
N ALA A 159 -12.63 -27.16 -7.79
CA ALA A 159 -13.91 -27.11 -7.08
C ALA A 159 -13.66 -26.76 -5.60
N VAL A 160 -14.44 -25.81 -5.08
CA VAL A 160 -14.36 -25.32 -3.69
C VAL A 160 -15.73 -25.44 -3.05
N ASN A 161 -15.75 -25.90 -1.80
CA ASN A 161 -16.94 -25.89 -0.95
C ASN A 161 -16.51 -25.48 0.47
N LEU A 162 -16.50 -24.18 0.73
CA LEU A 162 -16.07 -23.57 1.98
C LEU A 162 -17.15 -22.63 2.48
N SER A 163 -17.41 -22.66 3.78
CA SER A 163 -18.39 -21.75 4.39
C SER A 163 -17.77 -20.39 4.68
N GLN A 164 -18.60 -19.35 4.67
CA GLN A 164 -18.19 -17.99 5.11
C GLN A 164 -16.98 -17.43 4.35
N LEU A 165 -16.98 -17.58 3.02
CA LEU A 165 -15.96 -16.97 2.15
C LEU A 165 -16.23 -15.49 1.93
N PHE A 166 -15.19 -14.70 2.07
CA PHE A 166 -15.21 -13.25 1.82
C PHE A 166 -14.05 -12.83 0.93
N LEU A 167 -14.35 -11.95 -0.04
CA LEU A 167 -13.35 -11.17 -0.75
C LEU A 167 -13.14 -9.86 0.03
N ARG A 168 -11.93 -9.64 0.49
CA ARG A 168 -11.49 -8.40 1.13
C ARG A 168 -10.45 -7.73 0.26
N MET A 169 -10.51 -6.40 0.21
CA MET A 169 -9.51 -5.61 -0.49
C MET A 169 -9.09 -4.44 0.39
N ALA A 170 -7.82 -4.07 0.30
CA ALA A 170 -7.26 -2.92 0.98
C ALA A 170 -6.51 -2.02 0.00
N ILE A 171 -6.81 -0.74 0.00
CA ILE A 171 -5.93 0.29 -0.55
C ILE A 171 -4.80 0.46 0.46
N ILE A 172 -3.58 0.34 0.00
CA ILE A 172 -2.37 0.54 0.79
C ILE A 172 -1.51 1.65 0.20
N GLU A 173 -0.75 2.36 1.02
CA GLU A 173 0.43 3.10 0.59
C GLU A 173 1.66 2.23 0.79
N ARG A 174 2.40 1.97 -0.29
CA ARG A 174 3.57 1.07 -0.26
C ARG A 174 4.71 1.64 0.57
N THR A 175 4.88 2.95 0.54
CA THR A 175 5.86 3.65 1.38
C THR A 175 5.31 5.00 1.79
N ILE A 176 5.35 5.28 3.09
CA ILE A 176 5.09 6.59 3.66
C ILE A 176 6.36 7.03 4.37
N THR A 177 6.89 8.20 4.02
CA THR A 177 8.09 8.77 4.63
C THR A 177 7.75 10.07 5.34
N PHE A 178 8.14 10.19 6.59
CA PHE A 178 8.00 11.41 7.39
C PHE A 178 9.38 12.08 7.55
N PRO A 179 9.44 13.41 7.57
CA PRO A 179 10.69 14.15 7.80
C PRO A 179 11.24 13.98 9.23
N SER A 180 10.39 13.59 10.17
CA SER A 180 10.72 13.22 11.55
C SER A 180 9.75 12.16 12.03
N ALA A 181 10.14 11.38 13.04
CA ALA A 181 9.29 10.31 13.56
C ALA A 181 7.91 10.86 13.98
N PRO A 182 6.81 10.31 13.42
CA PRO A 182 5.45 10.78 13.72
C PRO A 182 4.92 10.24 15.05
N GLY A 183 5.57 9.22 15.61
CA GLY A 183 5.32 8.62 16.91
C GLY A 183 6.57 8.59 17.77
N SER A 184 6.53 7.86 18.89
CA SER A 184 7.61 7.85 19.86
C SER A 184 8.64 6.73 19.67
N ASN A 185 8.47 5.86 18.67
CA ASN A 185 9.36 4.72 18.46
C ASN A 185 10.58 5.01 17.57
N GLY A 186 10.63 6.19 16.92
CA GLY A 186 11.75 6.65 16.09
C GLY A 186 11.66 6.27 14.61
N GLU A 187 10.68 5.45 14.19
CA GLU A 187 10.48 5.12 12.78
C GLU A 187 10.03 6.34 11.97
N THR A 188 10.61 6.54 10.80
CA THR A 188 10.25 7.61 9.85
C THR A 188 9.72 7.06 8.53
N GLU A 189 9.86 5.76 8.27
CA GLU A 189 9.38 5.08 7.07
C GLU A 189 8.43 3.94 7.45
N PHE A 190 7.29 3.92 6.79
CA PHE A 190 6.25 2.92 7.02
C PHE A 190 5.86 2.28 5.69
N TYR A 191 5.76 0.96 5.66
CA TYR A 191 5.58 0.19 4.43
C TYR A 191 4.23 -0.51 4.41
N ASN A 192 3.59 -0.55 3.22
CA ASN A 192 2.33 -1.27 2.96
C ASN A 192 1.21 -0.93 3.95
N VAL A 193 1.11 0.36 4.32
CA VAL A 193 0.15 0.85 5.33
C VAL A 193 -1.27 0.80 4.76
N MET A 194 -2.18 0.13 5.46
CA MET A 194 -3.60 0.10 5.11
C MET A 194 -4.20 1.51 5.24
N ARG A 195 -4.79 1.98 4.13
CA ARG A 195 -5.43 3.30 4.09
C ARG A 195 -6.95 3.21 4.07
N LYS A 196 -7.50 2.19 3.35
CA LYS A 196 -8.94 1.97 3.28
C LYS A 196 -9.24 0.53 2.90
N MET A 197 -10.27 -0.06 3.51
CA MET A 197 -10.80 -1.37 3.14
C MET A 197 -11.97 -1.22 2.14
N ILE A 198 -12.06 -2.12 1.16
CA ILE A 198 -13.05 -2.09 0.09
C ILE A 198 -13.90 -3.38 0.09
N PRO A 199 -15.22 -3.26 0.04
CA PRO A 199 -16.03 -2.05 0.20
C PRO A 199 -16.00 -1.52 1.65
N ASN A 200 -15.57 -2.35 2.60
CA ASN A 200 -15.36 -2.09 4.02
C ASN A 200 -14.52 -3.22 4.64
N ALA A 201 -14.21 -3.16 5.92
CA ALA A 201 -13.35 -4.14 6.59
C ALA A 201 -13.96 -5.55 6.73
N THR A 202 -15.27 -5.71 6.55
CA THR A 202 -15.91 -7.05 6.53
C THR A 202 -15.82 -7.72 5.16
N GLY A 203 -15.62 -6.94 4.09
CA GLY A 203 -15.48 -7.45 2.73
C GLY A 203 -16.81 -7.76 2.03
N THR A 204 -16.70 -8.43 0.89
CA THR A 204 -17.82 -8.89 0.07
C THR A 204 -18.00 -10.39 0.25
N THR A 205 -19.21 -10.85 0.58
CA THR A 205 -19.52 -12.28 0.70
C THR A 205 -19.42 -12.96 -0.66
N LEU A 206 -18.72 -14.08 -0.71
CA LEU A 206 -18.63 -14.96 -1.86
C LEU A 206 -19.56 -16.17 -1.73
N SER A 207 -19.87 -16.81 -2.87
CA SER A 207 -20.56 -18.12 -2.84
C SER A 207 -19.71 -19.13 -2.04
N PRO A 208 -20.32 -19.96 -1.21
CA PRO A 208 -19.61 -21.04 -0.52
C PRO A 208 -19.16 -22.16 -1.47
N SER A 209 -19.79 -22.28 -2.64
CA SER A 209 -19.52 -23.35 -3.61
C SER A 209 -19.09 -22.75 -4.94
N TRP A 210 -17.98 -23.24 -5.47
CA TRP A 210 -17.43 -22.90 -6.78
C TRP A 210 -17.08 -24.18 -7.53
N PHE A 211 -17.36 -24.22 -8.83
CA PHE A 211 -16.84 -25.28 -9.69
C PHE A 211 -15.52 -24.86 -10.33
N ASN A 212 -14.72 -25.84 -10.72
CA ASN A 212 -13.44 -25.59 -11.38
C ASN A 212 -13.64 -24.76 -12.67
N GLY A 213 -12.87 -23.68 -12.81
CA GLY A 213 -12.96 -22.73 -13.91
C GLY A 213 -14.06 -21.67 -13.76
N GLN A 214 -14.84 -21.69 -12.70
CA GLN A 214 -15.82 -20.63 -12.42
C GLN A 214 -15.09 -19.31 -12.17
N SER A 215 -15.62 -18.23 -12.77
CA SER A 215 -15.07 -16.89 -12.66
C SER A 215 -16.13 -15.90 -12.19
N GLN A 216 -15.72 -14.93 -11.38
CA GLN A 216 -16.54 -13.80 -10.98
C GLN A 216 -15.71 -12.51 -10.97
N THR A 217 -16.29 -11.43 -11.52
CA THR A 217 -15.64 -10.10 -11.56
C THR A 217 -16.32 -9.18 -10.57
N PHE A 218 -15.49 -8.45 -9.83
CA PHE A 218 -15.89 -7.41 -8.89
C PHE A 218 -15.25 -6.08 -9.33
N THR A 219 -16.07 -5.03 -9.39
CA THR A 219 -15.60 -3.69 -9.75
C THR A 219 -16.03 -2.68 -8.69
N PHE A 220 -15.12 -1.78 -8.33
CA PHE A 220 -15.36 -0.72 -7.35
C PHE A 220 -14.80 0.59 -7.88
N GLY A 221 -15.58 1.66 -7.73
CA GLY A 221 -15.12 3.04 -7.89
C GLY A 221 -15.30 3.74 -6.55
N VAL A 222 -14.21 4.21 -5.97
CA VAL A 222 -14.24 4.85 -4.65
C VAL A 222 -13.39 6.12 -4.64
N PRO A 223 -13.77 7.14 -3.87
CA PRO A 223 -12.91 8.30 -3.66
C PRO A 223 -11.57 7.88 -3.05
N ILE A 224 -10.50 8.51 -3.52
CA ILE A 224 -9.19 8.40 -2.86
C ILE A 224 -9.30 9.11 -1.51
N PRO A 225 -8.91 8.45 -0.40
CA PRO A 225 -8.92 9.11 0.90
C PRO A 225 -8.05 10.38 0.88
N SER A 226 -8.58 11.48 1.39
CA SER A 226 -7.87 12.77 1.41
C SER A 226 -6.60 12.78 2.26
N TYR A 227 -6.39 11.75 3.05
CA TYR A 227 -5.22 11.54 3.90
C TYR A 227 -4.13 10.67 3.25
N ILE A 228 -4.24 10.33 1.97
CA ILE A 228 -3.13 9.69 1.23
C ILE A 228 -1.97 10.67 1.14
N TYR A 229 -0.78 10.23 1.55
CA TYR A 229 0.43 11.06 1.51
C TYR A 229 1.03 11.14 0.10
N ASN A 230 1.01 10.01 -0.63
CA ASN A 230 1.58 9.95 -1.97
C ASN A 230 0.77 9.02 -2.88
N PRO A 231 -0.02 9.55 -3.84
CA PRO A 231 -0.81 8.74 -4.75
C PRO A 231 0.00 7.76 -5.61
N THR A 232 1.29 8.03 -5.87
CA THR A 232 2.17 7.11 -6.62
C THR A 232 2.51 5.84 -5.84
N GLN A 233 2.30 5.85 -4.52
CA GLN A 233 2.53 4.71 -3.64
C GLN A 233 1.29 3.84 -3.44
N ILE A 234 0.16 4.23 -4.03
CA ILE A 234 -1.08 3.46 -3.92
C ILE A 234 -0.92 2.11 -4.65
N ALA A 235 -1.28 1.06 -3.94
CA ALA A 235 -1.56 -0.25 -4.50
C ALA A 235 -2.82 -0.82 -3.83
N VAL A 236 -3.40 -1.84 -4.43
CA VAL A 236 -4.53 -2.58 -3.86
C VAL A 236 -4.08 -4.00 -3.59
N VAL A 237 -4.38 -4.49 -2.41
CA VAL A 237 -4.23 -5.90 -2.05
C VAL A 237 -5.63 -6.50 -1.95
N ALA A 238 -5.88 -7.62 -2.64
CA ALA A 238 -7.11 -8.38 -2.54
C ALA A 238 -6.81 -9.77 -1.97
N PHE A 239 -7.71 -10.30 -1.15
CA PHE A 239 -7.58 -11.64 -0.62
C PHE A 239 -8.92 -12.29 -0.36
N ILE A 240 -8.97 -13.62 -0.53
CA ILE A 240 -10.13 -14.44 -0.22
C ILE A 240 -9.87 -15.11 1.11
N GLN A 241 -10.74 -14.87 2.09
CA GLN A 241 -10.61 -15.39 3.44
C GLN A 241 -11.85 -16.19 3.83
N GLU A 242 -11.63 -17.34 4.47
CA GLU A 242 -12.68 -18.11 5.12
C GLU A 242 -12.80 -17.69 6.58
N ASP A 243 -13.90 -17.06 6.96
CA ASP A 243 -14.04 -16.51 8.31
C ASP A 243 -14.19 -17.56 9.41
N ALA A 244 -14.66 -18.76 9.05
CA ALA A 244 -14.77 -19.88 10.00
C ALA A 244 -13.41 -20.29 10.58
N THR A 245 -12.35 -20.25 9.77
CA THR A 245 -10.98 -20.64 10.13
C THR A 245 -10.02 -19.48 10.16
N LYS A 246 -10.40 -18.33 9.61
CA LYS A 246 -9.58 -17.16 9.28
C LYS A 246 -8.56 -17.39 8.17
N HIS A 247 -8.47 -18.61 7.61
CA HIS A 247 -7.47 -18.95 6.61
C HIS A 247 -7.67 -18.18 5.31
N VAL A 248 -6.56 -17.59 4.79
CA VAL A 248 -6.53 -16.90 3.50
C VAL A 248 -6.30 -17.93 2.39
N GLN A 249 -7.27 -18.06 1.52
CA GLN A 249 -7.28 -19.01 0.42
C GLN A 249 -6.39 -18.58 -0.76
N GLN A 250 -6.29 -17.28 -1.01
CA GLN A 250 -5.45 -16.65 -2.02
C GLN A 250 -5.36 -15.15 -1.78
N ALA A 251 -4.24 -14.54 -2.20
CA ALA A 251 -4.08 -13.09 -2.24
C ALA A 251 -3.56 -12.61 -3.62
N ALA A 252 -3.69 -11.33 -3.87
CA ALA A 252 -3.11 -10.63 -5.02
C ALA A 252 -2.78 -9.19 -4.64
N ILE A 253 -1.80 -8.62 -5.33
CA ILE A 253 -1.49 -7.18 -5.28
C ILE A 253 -1.54 -6.60 -6.69
N SER A 254 -2.14 -5.43 -6.83
CA SER A 254 -2.14 -4.70 -8.10
C SER A 254 -0.78 -4.04 -8.35
N GLN A 255 -0.41 -3.88 -9.62
CA GLN A 255 0.73 -3.04 -9.97
C GLN A 255 0.42 -1.58 -9.61
N PRO A 256 1.44 -0.77 -9.23
CA PRO A 256 1.23 0.66 -8.99
C PRO A 256 0.61 1.35 -10.21
N ALA A 257 -0.28 2.31 -9.95
CA ALA A 257 -0.84 3.12 -11.03
C ALA A 257 0.24 4.00 -11.65
N VAL A 258 0.25 4.07 -12.99
CA VAL A 258 1.11 4.98 -13.72
C VAL A 258 0.38 6.33 -13.85
N LEU A 259 0.82 7.33 -13.08
CA LEU A 259 0.32 8.68 -13.16
C LEU A 259 1.11 9.42 -14.26
N SER A 260 0.42 9.94 -15.27
CA SER A 260 1.11 10.63 -16.38
C SER A 260 1.63 12.00 -15.93
N ASN A 261 0.79 12.76 -15.25
CA ASN A 261 1.09 14.13 -14.81
C ASN A 261 0.98 14.18 -13.28
N TYR A 262 2.09 13.99 -12.60
CA TYR A 262 2.14 14.12 -11.15
C TYR A 262 3.46 14.72 -10.72
N ALA A 263 3.39 15.78 -9.94
CA ALA A 263 4.58 16.43 -9.38
C ALA A 263 4.38 16.75 -7.90
N SER A 264 5.46 16.77 -7.16
CA SER A 264 5.49 17.19 -5.77
C SER A 264 6.41 18.40 -5.60
N ILE A 265 6.20 19.14 -4.53
CA ILE A 265 7.07 20.25 -4.15
C ILE A 265 7.64 20.03 -2.76
N SER A 266 8.86 20.53 -2.57
CA SER A 266 9.46 20.69 -1.25
C SER A 266 10.07 22.08 -1.13
N ALA A 267 10.13 22.62 0.08
CA ALA A 267 10.84 23.88 0.30
C ALA A 267 12.31 23.68 -0.05
N ALA A 268 12.80 24.49 -0.98
CA ALA A 268 14.22 24.46 -1.34
C ALA A 268 14.98 25.18 -0.27
N SER A 269 15.37 24.49 0.73
CA SER A 269 16.42 24.95 1.60
C SER A 269 17.31 23.78 1.97
N THR A 270 18.55 24.06 2.13
CA THR A 270 19.63 23.23 2.62
C THR A 270 19.28 22.56 3.96
N GLY A 271 18.25 21.70 3.98
CA GLY A 271 17.91 20.83 5.11
C GLY A 271 17.09 21.44 6.24
N THR A 272 16.67 22.69 6.16
CA THR A 272 15.73 23.29 7.12
C THR A 272 14.62 24.04 6.40
N ALA A 273 13.37 23.79 6.79
CA ALA A 273 12.21 24.53 6.28
C ALA A 273 12.13 25.98 6.83
N SER A 274 13.18 26.48 7.50
CA SER A 274 13.20 27.81 8.08
C SER A 274 14.36 28.65 7.54
N ILE A 275 14.05 29.89 7.18
CA ILE A 275 15.04 30.92 6.83
C ILE A 275 15.11 31.88 8.00
N VAL A 276 16.25 32.02 8.60
CA VAL A 276 16.51 33.04 9.64
C VAL A 276 17.27 34.20 8.99
N THR A 277 16.67 35.38 8.96
CA THR A 277 17.29 36.58 8.35
C THR A 277 16.88 37.84 9.09
N CYS A 278 17.73 38.85 9.07
CA CYS A 278 17.39 40.20 9.54
C CYS A 278 16.80 41.07 8.41
N ASN A 279 16.67 40.56 7.21
CA ASN A 279 16.10 41.28 6.08
C ASN A 279 14.57 41.27 6.11
N THR A 280 13.94 42.39 5.80
CA THR A 280 12.49 42.49 5.62
C THR A 280 12.04 41.99 4.25
N THR A 281 12.95 41.54 3.41
CA THR A 281 12.69 40.98 2.09
C THR A 281 13.44 39.65 1.97
N ILE A 282 12.72 38.60 1.54
CA ILE A 282 13.28 37.29 1.25
C ILE A 282 12.91 36.88 -0.18
N THR A 283 13.76 36.05 -0.79
CA THR A 283 13.48 35.43 -2.10
C THR A 283 13.48 33.91 -1.91
N PRO A 284 12.31 33.33 -1.60
CA PRO A 284 12.21 31.90 -1.40
C PRO A 284 12.37 31.13 -2.71
N SER A 285 12.78 29.89 -2.62
CA SER A 285 12.69 28.93 -3.72
C SER A 285 12.12 27.61 -3.25
N ILE A 286 11.55 26.85 -4.17
CA ILE A 286 11.05 25.51 -3.93
C ILE A 286 11.73 24.54 -4.89
N THR A 287 11.78 23.27 -4.51
CA THR A 287 12.16 22.19 -5.42
C THR A 287 10.87 21.54 -5.94
N ILE A 288 10.73 21.48 -7.25
CA ILE A 288 9.65 20.72 -7.93
C ILE A 288 10.28 19.42 -8.39
N GLN A 289 9.64 18.29 -8.05
CA GLN A 289 10.01 16.97 -8.52
C GLN A 289 8.90 16.40 -9.41
N ASN A 290 9.26 15.99 -10.62
CA ASN A 290 8.35 15.25 -11.48
C ASN A 290 8.31 13.77 -11.06
N GLN A 291 7.18 13.33 -10.52
CA GLN A 291 6.90 11.93 -10.16
C GLN A 291 5.98 11.25 -11.18
N GLY A 292 5.54 11.98 -12.20
CA GLY A 292 4.76 11.45 -13.31
C GLY A 292 5.60 10.71 -14.33
N SER A 293 4.95 9.95 -15.20
CA SER A 293 5.61 9.21 -16.30
C SER A 293 5.84 10.06 -17.55
N ALA A 294 5.21 11.23 -17.66
CA ALA A 294 5.43 12.20 -18.72
C ALA A 294 6.33 13.35 -18.20
N PRO A 295 7.10 14.04 -19.08
CA PRO A 295 7.82 15.24 -18.69
C PRO A 295 6.88 16.33 -18.14
N LEU A 296 7.22 16.94 -17.01
CA LEU A 296 6.48 18.05 -16.44
C LEU A 296 6.86 19.33 -17.22
N THR A 297 5.91 19.84 -17.99
CA THR A 297 6.14 21.02 -18.83
C THR A 297 5.50 22.28 -18.27
N SER A 298 4.44 22.14 -17.46
CA SER A 298 3.74 23.27 -16.83
C SER A 298 3.11 22.83 -15.51
N ALA A 299 2.98 23.76 -14.57
CA ALA A 299 2.24 23.62 -13.32
C ALA A 299 1.94 25.01 -12.76
N THR A 300 1.04 25.11 -11.78
CA THR A 300 0.79 26.36 -11.06
C THR A 300 1.23 26.20 -9.61
N VAL A 301 2.17 27.02 -9.19
CA VAL A 301 2.58 27.12 -7.78
C VAL A 301 1.74 28.19 -7.11
N SER A 302 1.02 27.81 -6.05
CA SER A 302 0.35 28.75 -5.16
C SER A 302 1.15 28.89 -3.88
N TYR A 303 1.23 30.12 -3.35
CA TYR A 303 1.86 30.36 -2.05
C TYR A 303 1.07 31.41 -1.25
N SER A 304 1.08 31.28 0.06
CA SER A 304 0.51 32.26 0.99
C SER A 304 1.47 32.49 2.16
N VAL A 305 1.43 33.69 2.71
CA VAL A 305 2.21 34.10 3.91
C VAL A 305 1.21 34.31 5.04
N ASP A 306 1.49 33.70 6.22
CA ASP A 306 0.70 33.86 7.47
C ASP A 306 -0.80 33.66 7.27
N ALA A 307 -1.17 32.63 6.49
CA ALA A 307 -2.55 32.34 6.12
C ALA A 307 -3.28 33.49 5.35
N GLY A 308 -2.54 34.42 4.77
CA GLY A 308 -3.08 35.45 3.87
C GLY A 308 -3.59 34.88 2.54
N ASN A 309 -4.09 35.77 1.67
CA ASN A 309 -4.61 35.36 0.38
C ASN A 309 -3.53 34.69 -0.48
N PRO A 310 -3.81 33.50 -1.05
CA PRO A 310 -2.88 32.82 -1.92
C PRO A 310 -2.55 33.64 -3.19
N GLN A 311 -1.28 33.63 -3.55
CA GLN A 311 -0.75 34.15 -4.81
C GLN A 311 -0.33 32.98 -5.68
N THR A 312 -0.44 33.11 -7.00
CA THR A 312 -0.07 32.04 -7.94
C THR A 312 1.04 32.46 -8.88
N VAL A 313 1.95 31.53 -9.18
CA VAL A 313 3.05 31.70 -10.15
C VAL A 313 3.07 30.49 -11.08
N PRO A 314 2.99 30.70 -12.41
CA PRO A 314 3.09 29.60 -13.35
C PRO A 314 4.52 29.09 -13.43
N PHE A 315 4.68 27.79 -13.34
CA PHE A 315 5.90 27.07 -13.72
C PHE A 315 5.82 26.67 -15.19
N THR A 316 6.87 26.89 -15.94
CA THR A 316 7.07 26.36 -17.29
C THR A 316 8.48 25.79 -17.38
N GLY A 317 8.64 24.60 -17.94
CA GLY A 317 9.92 23.93 -18.02
C GLY A 317 9.86 22.63 -18.80
N ASN A 318 10.82 21.75 -18.57
CA ASN A 318 10.85 20.38 -19.05
C ASN A 318 11.61 19.53 -18.03
N VAL A 319 10.89 19.02 -17.03
CA VAL A 319 11.47 18.21 -15.98
C VAL A 319 11.15 16.75 -16.30
N ALA A 320 12.17 15.96 -16.63
CA ALA A 320 11.99 14.55 -16.94
C ALA A 320 11.51 13.76 -15.69
N THR A 321 10.90 12.61 -15.92
CA THR A 321 10.44 11.69 -14.87
C THR A 321 11.53 11.44 -13.82
N GLY A 322 11.18 11.58 -12.55
CA GLY A 322 12.07 11.40 -11.41
C GLY A 322 13.05 12.54 -11.15
N GLN A 323 13.15 13.51 -12.08
CA GLN A 323 14.07 14.64 -11.93
C GLN A 323 13.46 15.78 -11.12
N THR A 324 14.34 16.66 -10.63
CA THR A 324 13.97 17.85 -9.85
C THR A 324 14.42 19.11 -10.54
N THR A 325 13.76 20.22 -10.23
CA THR A 325 14.18 21.56 -10.62
C THR A 325 13.95 22.56 -9.50
N GLN A 326 14.82 23.57 -9.40
CA GLN A 326 14.62 24.70 -8.49
C GLN A 326 13.69 25.71 -9.15
N PHE A 327 12.70 26.19 -8.42
CA PHE A 327 11.74 27.19 -8.89
C PHE A 327 11.72 28.37 -7.92
N PRO A 328 12.18 29.56 -8.35
CA PRO A 328 12.17 30.75 -7.50
C PRO A 328 10.73 31.26 -7.33
N ILE A 329 10.39 31.62 -6.11
CA ILE A 329 9.17 32.34 -5.77
C ILE A 329 9.47 33.85 -5.81
N PRO A 330 8.52 34.68 -6.23
CA PRO A 330 8.69 36.13 -6.19
C PRO A 330 9.13 36.63 -4.81
N SER A 331 9.96 37.67 -4.81
CA SER A 331 10.45 38.26 -3.55
C SER A 331 9.29 38.71 -2.67
N LEU A 332 9.32 38.30 -1.41
CA LEU A 332 8.36 38.70 -0.38
C LEU A 332 8.99 39.86 0.39
N SER A 333 8.35 41.01 0.35
CA SER A 333 8.83 42.23 1.01
C SER A 333 7.84 42.74 2.06
N GLY A 334 8.32 43.57 2.99
CA GLY A 334 7.50 44.14 4.04
C GLY A 334 7.15 43.17 5.16
N LEU A 335 7.87 42.08 5.29
CA LEU A 335 7.76 41.16 6.42
C LEU A 335 8.18 41.88 7.69
N GLY A 336 7.32 41.88 8.70
CA GLY A 336 7.61 42.45 10.02
C GLY A 336 8.68 41.64 10.77
N GLY A 337 9.04 42.11 11.98
CA GLY A 337 9.86 41.27 12.88
C GLY A 337 9.02 40.13 13.47
N GLY A 338 9.59 38.91 13.49
CA GLY A 338 8.94 37.74 14.07
C GLY A 338 9.02 36.51 13.17
N GLN A 339 8.27 35.49 13.51
CA GLN A 339 8.13 34.27 12.72
C GLN A 339 7.02 34.45 11.69
N HIS A 340 7.35 34.12 10.44
CA HIS A 340 6.38 34.08 9.34
C HIS A 340 6.28 32.66 8.79
N VAL A 341 5.09 32.23 8.40
CA VAL A 341 4.83 30.91 7.81
C VAL A 341 4.47 31.09 6.34
N ILE A 342 5.22 30.45 5.45
CA ILE A 342 4.92 30.41 4.02
C ILE A 342 4.44 29.01 3.67
N VAL A 343 3.22 28.94 3.14
CA VAL A 343 2.63 27.67 2.67
C VAL A 343 2.69 27.64 1.16
N TYR A 344 3.19 26.56 0.60
CA TYR A 344 3.26 26.32 -0.83
C TYR A 344 2.33 25.15 -1.22
N THR A 345 1.66 25.30 -2.37
CA THR A 345 0.82 24.26 -2.98
C THR A 345 1.12 24.18 -4.47
N LEU A 346 1.26 22.97 -5.00
CA LEU A 346 1.36 22.75 -6.44
C LEU A 346 0.00 22.28 -6.98
N GLN A 347 -0.41 22.90 -8.07
CA GLN A 347 -1.55 22.46 -8.88
C GLN A 347 -1.00 21.99 -10.23
N ASN A 348 -1.28 20.74 -10.55
CA ASN A 348 -0.88 20.12 -11.82
C ASN A 348 -1.96 20.27 -12.87
#